data_734ce9f2dc7ee9dd54421515cd72f979
#
_entry.id   734ce9f2dc7ee9dd54421515cd72f979
#
_cell.length_a   1.000
_cell.length_b   1.000
_cell.length_c   1.000
_cell.angle_alpha   90.00
_cell.angle_beta   90.00
_cell.angle_gamma   90.00
#
_symmetry.space_group_name_H-M   'P 1'
#
loop_
_entity.id
_entity.type
_entity.pdbx_description
1 polymer ?
#
loop_
_entity_poly.entity_id
_entity_poly.type
_entity_poly.pdbx_seq_one_letter_code
_entity_poly.pdbx_strand_id
1 'polypeptide(L)'
;MNPFFPTTKKESFSSWKFRTLMNWYPMYFGTGGKILFWSSDSSELHVRLRLYIWTYNYVGTLFGGSLFAAADPFYMLMLFRALGPNYVVWDKSANIRFKKPGRSTLYARYLITEGDFAEIRQTVLTAGELTKNFLIQWVDKDNVVHAEIVRECYIADKQFYQTKKGDSQRAKLTFKRSEK
;
A
#
# COMPACT_ATOMS: atom_id res chain seq x y z
N MET A 1 -12.11 -13.08 -12.87
CA MET A 1 -10.63 -13.03 -12.88
C MET A 1 -10.20 -11.83 -13.69
N ASN A 2 -9.16 -11.09 -13.25
CA ASN A 2 -8.58 -10.03 -14.06
C ASN A 2 -7.71 -10.70 -15.15
N PRO A 3 -8.03 -10.56 -16.44
CA PRO A 3 -7.25 -11.20 -17.51
C PRO A 3 -5.83 -10.61 -17.62
N PHE A 4 -5.59 -9.46 -16.99
CA PHE A 4 -4.34 -8.72 -17.11
C PHE A 4 -3.22 -9.26 -16.22
N PHE A 5 -3.56 -9.74 -14.99
CA PHE A 5 -2.59 -10.38 -14.09
C PHE A 5 -3.07 -11.80 -13.77
N PRO A 6 -2.54 -12.81 -14.48
CA PRO A 6 -2.85 -14.19 -14.15
C PRO A 6 -2.37 -14.50 -12.73
N THR A 7 -3.23 -15.11 -11.93
CA THR A 7 -2.91 -15.54 -10.57
C THR A 7 -3.52 -16.89 -10.27
N THR A 8 -2.81 -17.72 -9.54
CA THR A 8 -3.29 -18.98 -8.98
C THR A 8 -3.94 -18.79 -7.61
N LYS A 9 -3.80 -17.59 -7.02
CA LYS A 9 -4.37 -17.28 -5.71
C LYS A 9 -5.90 -17.18 -5.77
N LYS A 10 -6.55 -17.56 -4.67
CA LYS A 10 -8.01 -17.46 -4.53
C LYS A 10 -8.39 -16.21 -3.73
N GLU A 11 -9.51 -15.63 -4.06
CA GLU A 11 -10.16 -14.59 -3.24
C GLU A 11 -11.15 -15.26 -2.30
N SER A 12 -11.08 -14.98 -1.00
CA SER A 12 -12.07 -15.40 -0.01
C SER A 12 -13.28 -14.47 -0.01
N PHE A 13 -14.41 -14.93 0.54
CA PHE A 13 -15.57 -14.07 0.74
C PHE A 13 -15.25 -12.83 1.60
N SER A 14 -14.42 -12.99 2.64
CA SER A 14 -13.94 -11.87 3.46
C SER A 14 -13.13 -10.86 2.65
N SER A 15 -12.22 -11.33 1.80
CA SER A 15 -11.43 -10.44 0.92
C SER A 15 -12.31 -9.75 -0.11
N TRP A 16 -13.25 -10.46 -0.72
CA TRP A 16 -14.23 -9.89 -1.65
C TRP A 16 -15.07 -8.79 -1.00
N LYS A 17 -15.60 -9.05 0.22
CA LYS A 17 -16.39 -8.08 0.98
C LYS A 17 -15.55 -6.83 1.30
N PHE A 18 -14.33 -7.03 1.81
CA PHE A 18 -13.44 -5.91 2.15
C PHE A 18 -13.08 -5.08 0.91
N ARG A 19 -12.70 -5.72 -0.19
CA ARG A 19 -12.43 -5.08 -1.48
C ARG A 19 -13.62 -4.28 -1.98
N THR A 20 -14.82 -4.83 -1.86
CA THR A 20 -16.06 -4.17 -2.29
C THR A 20 -16.33 -2.92 -1.45
N LEU A 21 -16.21 -3.02 -0.12
CA LEU A 21 -16.34 -1.87 0.78
C LEU A 21 -15.30 -0.80 0.47
N MET A 22 -14.04 -1.18 0.28
CA MET A 22 -12.97 -0.24 -0.07
C MET A 22 -13.24 0.48 -1.40
N ASN A 23 -13.77 -0.20 -2.41
CA ASN A 23 -14.13 0.42 -3.68
C ASN A 23 -15.25 1.49 -3.55
N TRP A 24 -16.08 1.41 -2.52
CA TRP A 24 -17.13 2.38 -2.20
C TRP A 24 -16.74 3.35 -1.09
N TYR A 25 -15.59 3.14 -0.45
CA TYR A 25 -15.09 4.07 0.56
C TYR A 25 -14.79 5.43 -0.09
N PRO A 26 -15.40 6.54 0.37
CA PRO A 26 -15.37 7.82 -0.34
C PRO A 26 -13.98 8.31 -0.69
N MET A 27 -13.02 8.17 0.23
CA MET A 27 -11.65 8.62 0.02
C MET A 27 -10.95 7.82 -1.10
N TYR A 28 -11.18 6.50 -1.17
CA TYR A 28 -10.61 5.67 -2.23
C TYR A 28 -11.37 5.82 -3.54
N PHE A 29 -12.70 5.86 -3.49
CA PHE A 29 -13.56 6.08 -4.66
C PHE A 29 -13.17 7.37 -5.39
N GLY A 30 -12.90 8.46 -4.65
CA GLY A 30 -12.47 9.75 -5.20
C GLY A 30 -11.13 9.71 -5.96
N THR A 31 -10.28 8.71 -5.74
CA THR A 31 -9.02 8.56 -6.50
C THR A 31 -9.24 8.11 -7.94
N GLY A 32 -10.40 7.51 -8.25
CA GLY A 32 -10.72 6.85 -9.52
C GLY A 32 -10.15 5.43 -9.64
N GLY A 33 -9.43 4.96 -8.64
CA GLY A 33 -8.92 3.60 -8.56
C GLY A 33 -10.05 2.57 -8.34
N LYS A 34 -9.83 1.33 -8.76
CA LYS A 34 -10.71 0.20 -8.48
C LYS A 34 -9.90 -1.04 -8.18
N ILE A 35 -10.10 -1.60 -7.00
CA ILE A 35 -9.52 -2.89 -6.62
C ILE A 35 -10.28 -3.98 -7.38
N LEU A 36 -9.56 -4.79 -8.14
CA LEU A 36 -10.12 -5.86 -8.98
C LEU A 36 -10.06 -7.23 -8.29
N PHE A 37 -9.04 -7.44 -7.49
CA PHE A 37 -8.75 -8.71 -6.83
C PHE A 37 -7.99 -8.47 -5.52
N TRP A 38 -8.26 -9.31 -4.51
CA TRP A 38 -7.53 -9.35 -3.24
C TRP A 38 -7.43 -10.79 -2.77
N SER A 39 -6.23 -11.35 -2.74
CA SER A 39 -6.03 -12.74 -2.33
C SER A 39 -6.45 -12.99 -0.87
N SER A 40 -6.87 -14.23 -0.58
CA SER A 40 -7.34 -14.62 0.76
C SER A 40 -6.27 -14.44 1.86
N ASP A 41 -5.01 -14.63 1.50
CA ASP A 41 -3.84 -14.49 2.36
C ASP A 41 -3.28 -13.05 2.40
N SER A 42 -3.90 -12.12 1.68
CA SER A 42 -3.47 -10.73 1.53
C SER A 42 -2.04 -10.54 0.99
N SER A 43 -1.52 -11.53 0.27
CA SER A 43 -0.19 -11.45 -0.37
C SER A 43 -0.21 -10.89 -1.78
N GLU A 44 -1.40 -10.80 -2.41
CA GLU A 44 -1.56 -10.29 -3.77
C GLU A 44 -2.82 -9.44 -3.90
N LEU A 45 -2.68 -8.29 -4.60
CA LEU A 45 -3.79 -7.37 -4.85
C LEU A 45 -3.61 -6.72 -6.23
N HIS A 46 -4.72 -6.56 -6.95
CA HIS A 46 -4.75 -5.93 -8.27
C HIS A 46 -5.61 -4.68 -8.25
N VAL A 47 -5.10 -3.61 -8.83
CA VAL A 47 -5.80 -2.32 -8.97
C VAL A 47 -5.86 -1.92 -10.44
N ARG A 48 -6.92 -1.24 -10.80
CA ARG A 48 -7.11 -0.60 -12.10
C ARG A 48 -7.39 0.89 -11.91
N LEU A 49 -6.78 1.73 -12.73
CA LEU A 49 -7.09 3.14 -12.86
C LEU A 49 -7.46 3.44 -14.32
N ARG A 50 -8.72 3.83 -14.55
CA ARG A 50 -9.22 4.15 -15.89
C ARG A 50 -8.97 5.61 -16.20
N LEU A 51 -8.67 5.90 -17.48
CA LEU A 51 -8.69 7.26 -18.00
C LEU A 51 -10.15 7.65 -18.34
N TYR A 52 -10.71 8.60 -17.59
CA TYR A 52 -12.04 9.15 -17.79
C TYR A 52 -12.15 10.51 -17.10
N ILE A 53 -13.31 11.22 -17.25
CA ILE A 53 -13.48 12.63 -16.87
C ILE A 53 -12.99 12.98 -15.43
N TRP A 54 -13.06 12.05 -14.47
CA TRP A 54 -12.63 12.30 -13.09
C TRP A 54 -11.15 12.00 -12.82
N THR A 55 -10.43 11.43 -13.81
CA THR A 55 -9.03 10.98 -13.62
C THR A 55 -8.05 11.55 -14.61
N TYR A 56 -8.50 12.27 -15.65
CA TYR A 56 -7.58 12.93 -16.55
C TYR A 56 -7.24 14.35 -16.08
N ASN A 57 -6.04 14.80 -16.45
CA ASN A 57 -5.55 16.14 -16.20
C ASN A 57 -5.83 17.06 -17.42
N TYR A 58 -5.43 18.32 -17.28
CA TYR A 58 -5.61 19.34 -18.31
C TYR A 58 -5.07 18.97 -19.69
N VAL A 59 -4.00 18.14 -19.76
CA VAL A 59 -3.38 17.70 -21.02
C VAL A 59 -3.92 16.35 -21.53
N GLY A 60 -5.03 15.86 -20.97
CA GLY A 60 -5.72 14.65 -21.43
C GLY A 60 -5.02 13.34 -21.09
N THR A 61 -4.19 13.34 -20.05
CA THR A 61 -3.56 12.12 -19.51
C THR A 61 -3.99 11.85 -18.07
N LEU A 62 -3.76 10.66 -17.57
CA LEU A 62 -4.04 10.33 -16.16
C LEU A 62 -3.36 11.34 -15.23
N PHE A 63 -4.14 11.90 -14.31
CA PHE A 63 -3.65 12.83 -13.32
C PHE A 63 -2.67 12.14 -12.38
N GLY A 64 -1.49 12.76 -12.18
CA GLY A 64 -0.44 12.20 -11.33
C GLY A 64 -0.89 11.98 -9.88
N GLY A 65 -1.74 12.86 -9.36
CA GLY A 65 -2.36 12.69 -8.04
C GLY A 65 -3.24 11.45 -7.97
N SER A 66 -4.02 11.13 -9.01
CA SER A 66 -4.82 9.89 -9.08
C SER A 66 -3.92 8.65 -9.12
N LEU A 67 -2.80 8.69 -9.87
CA LEU A 67 -1.82 7.60 -9.90
C LEU A 67 -1.22 7.34 -8.51
N PHE A 68 -0.88 8.40 -7.78
CA PHE A 68 -0.33 8.29 -6.44
C PHE A 68 -1.37 7.84 -5.42
N ALA A 69 -2.53 8.50 -5.37
CA ALA A 69 -3.58 8.24 -4.40
C ALA A 69 -4.26 6.87 -4.61
N ALA A 70 -4.46 6.43 -5.88
CA ALA A 70 -5.02 5.11 -6.17
C ALA A 70 -4.05 3.96 -5.83
N ALA A 71 -2.78 4.26 -5.60
CA ALA A 71 -1.81 3.29 -5.12
C ALA A 71 -1.70 3.24 -3.58
N ASP A 72 -2.26 4.21 -2.90
CA ASP A 72 -2.36 4.26 -1.45
C ASP A 72 -3.66 3.55 -1.01
N PRO A 73 -3.75 2.78 0.04
CA PRO A 73 -2.81 2.42 1.12
C PRO A 73 -2.45 0.92 1.11
N PHE A 74 -2.34 0.26 -0.03
CA PHE A 74 -2.51 -1.18 -0.11
C PHE A 74 -1.41 -2.01 0.55
N TYR A 75 -0.14 -1.68 0.42
CA TYR A 75 0.90 -2.46 1.12
C TYR A 75 0.70 -2.44 2.63
N MET A 76 0.37 -1.29 3.20
CA MET A 76 0.05 -1.18 4.63
C MET A 76 -1.14 -2.06 5.02
N LEU A 77 -2.25 -2.02 4.26
CA LEU A 77 -3.44 -2.82 4.53
C LEU A 77 -3.20 -4.33 4.32
N MET A 78 -2.44 -4.71 3.29
CA MET A 78 -2.08 -6.11 3.04
C MET A 78 -1.25 -6.68 4.19
N LEU A 79 -0.22 -5.95 4.62
CA LEU A 79 0.62 -6.32 5.76
C LEU A 79 -0.20 -6.39 7.06
N PHE A 80 -1.04 -5.39 7.33
CA PHE A 80 -1.89 -5.37 8.51
C PHE A 80 -2.82 -6.60 8.57
N ARG A 81 -3.42 -6.98 7.44
CA ARG A 81 -4.30 -8.16 7.36
C ARG A 81 -3.54 -9.47 7.44
N ALA A 82 -2.36 -9.57 6.83
CA ALA A 82 -1.58 -10.80 6.78
C ALA A 82 -0.81 -11.10 8.07
N LEU A 83 -0.29 -10.06 8.73
CA LEU A 83 0.50 -10.21 9.97
C LEU A 83 -0.37 -10.30 11.22
N GLY A 84 -1.58 -9.68 11.17
CA GLY A 84 -2.53 -9.74 12.28
C GLY A 84 -2.35 -8.66 13.37
N PRO A 85 -3.14 -8.73 14.46
CA PRO A 85 -3.32 -7.64 15.43
C PRO A 85 -2.13 -7.37 16.34
N ASN A 86 -1.13 -8.24 16.35
CA ASN A 86 0.08 -8.08 17.16
C ASN A 86 1.15 -7.21 16.48
N TYR A 87 0.89 -6.78 15.25
CA TYR A 87 1.78 -5.90 14.50
C TYR A 87 1.17 -4.51 14.34
N VAL A 88 2.05 -3.52 14.33
CA VAL A 88 1.75 -2.14 13.94
C VAL A 88 2.38 -1.90 12.58
N VAL A 89 1.61 -1.40 11.64
CA VAL A 89 2.09 -1.07 10.29
C VAL A 89 1.71 0.36 9.94
N TRP A 90 2.69 1.15 9.47
CA TRP A 90 2.50 2.51 9.01
C TRP A 90 3.28 2.77 7.72
N ASP A 91 2.71 3.53 6.82
CA ASP A 91 3.48 4.14 5.72
C ASP A 91 4.30 5.30 6.30
N LYS A 92 5.62 5.29 6.07
CA LYS A 92 6.55 6.36 6.48
C LYS A 92 6.79 7.38 5.38
N SER A 93 6.98 6.87 4.18
CA SER A 93 7.23 7.69 3.02
C SER A 93 6.78 7.01 1.73
N ALA A 94 6.57 7.82 0.70
CA ALA A 94 6.34 7.32 -0.65
C ALA A 94 6.97 8.27 -1.66
N ASN A 95 7.58 7.70 -2.69
CA ASN A 95 8.15 8.43 -3.81
C ASN A 95 7.55 7.93 -5.11
N ILE A 96 7.10 8.83 -5.99
CA ILE A 96 6.59 8.50 -7.31
C ILE A 96 7.52 9.01 -8.40
N ARG A 97 7.76 8.18 -9.41
CA ARG A 97 8.46 8.52 -10.65
C ARG A 97 7.54 8.33 -11.83
N PHE A 98 7.23 9.39 -12.55
CA PHE A 98 6.47 9.35 -13.80
C PHE A 98 7.42 9.02 -14.94
N LYS A 99 7.16 7.90 -15.65
CA LYS A 99 7.97 7.41 -16.77
C LYS A 99 7.40 7.82 -18.12
N LYS A 100 6.06 7.68 -18.25
CA LYS A 100 5.31 7.99 -19.48
C LYS A 100 3.94 8.55 -19.14
N PRO A 101 3.38 9.47 -19.96
CA PRO A 101 2.00 9.92 -19.81
C PRO A 101 1.02 8.75 -19.93
N GLY A 102 0.11 8.58 -18.95
CA GLY A 102 -0.94 7.56 -18.99
C GLY A 102 -2.08 8.02 -19.90
N ARG A 103 -2.18 7.47 -21.11
CA ARG A 103 -3.23 7.79 -22.10
C ARG A 103 -4.28 6.69 -22.27
N SER A 104 -4.24 5.70 -21.40
CA SER A 104 -5.16 4.55 -21.38
C SER A 104 -5.45 4.11 -19.94
N THR A 105 -6.24 3.05 -19.79
CA THR A 105 -6.38 2.37 -18.50
C THR A 105 -5.06 1.78 -18.07
N LEU A 106 -4.65 2.02 -16.82
CA LEU A 106 -3.47 1.44 -16.20
C LEU A 106 -3.86 0.45 -15.11
N TYR A 107 -2.94 -0.46 -14.85
CA TYR A 107 -3.09 -1.54 -13.87
C TYR A 107 -1.86 -1.59 -12.95
N ALA A 108 -2.06 -1.95 -11.70
CA ALA A 108 -1.00 -2.19 -10.75
C ALA A 108 -1.22 -3.53 -10.03
N ARG A 109 -0.14 -4.28 -9.85
CA ARG A 109 -0.09 -5.50 -9.07
C ARG A 109 0.76 -5.27 -7.83
N TYR A 110 0.22 -5.62 -6.69
CA TYR A 110 0.91 -5.63 -5.40
C TYR A 110 1.21 -7.07 -5.05
N LEU A 111 2.44 -7.34 -4.67
CA LEU A 111 2.88 -8.67 -4.31
C LEU A 111 3.77 -8.60 -3.06
N ILE A 112 3.43 -9.40 -2.07
CA ILE A 112 4.27 -9.67 -0.89
C ILE A 112 4.59 -11.16 -0.94
N THR A 113 5.86 -11.48 -1.10
CA THR A 113 6.30 -12.88 -1.21
C THR A 113 6.35 -13.57 0.15
N GLU A 114 6.38 -14.90 0.17
CA GLU A 114 6.62 -15.65 1.41
C GLU A 114 7.98 -15.30 2.02
N GLY A 115 8.99 -15.01 1.19
CA GLY A 115 10.29 -14.52 1.65
C GLY A 115 10.19 -13.17 2.37
N ASP A 116 9.37 -12.24 1.84
CA ASP A 116 9.11 -10.96 2.50
C ASP A 116 8.45 -11.15 3.87
N PHE A 117 7.44 -12.02 3.95
CA PHE A 117 6.79 -12.32 5.23
C PHE A 117 7.73 -12.99 6.23
N ALA A 118 8.58 -13.92 5.78
CA ALA A 118 9.58 -14.57 6.63
C ALA A 118 10.60 -13.56 7.18
N GLU A 119 11.16 -12.70 6.31
CA GLU A 119 12.07 -11.62 6.69
C GLU A 119 11.43 -10.67 7.71
N ILE A 120 10.19 -10.22 7.45
CA ILE A 120 9.46 -9.31 8.34
C ILE A 120 9.28 -9.94 9.72
N ARG A 121 8.77 -11.19 9.79
CA ARG A 121 8.55 -11.86 11.07
C ARG A 121 9.85 -12.07 11.84
N GLN A 122 10.90 -12.53 11.17
CA GLN A 122 12.19 -12.76 11.78
C GLN A 122 12.82 -11.48 12.32
N THR A 123 12.81 -10.41 11.51
CA THR A 123 13.42 -9.14 11.92
C THR A 123 12.63 -8.48 13.06
N VAL A 124 11.29 -8.47 12.99
CA VAL A 124 10.47 -7.92 14.09
C VAL A 124 10.62 -8.74 15.36
N LEU A 125 10.75 -10.08 15.27
CA LEU A 125 10.99 -10.93 16.44
C LEU A 125 12.32 -10.60 17.12
N THR A 126 13.39 -10.29 16.37
CA THR A 126 14.74 -10.07 16.91
C THR A 126 15.01 -8.60 17.26
N ALA A 127 14.54 -7.65 16.45
CA ALA A 127 14.83 -6.23 16.59
C ALA A 127 13.63 -5.38 17.05
N GLY A 128 12.43 -5.97 17.14
CA GLY A 128 11.20 -5.28 17.54
C GLY A 128 10.55 -4.49 16.40
N GLU A 129 11.30 -4.05 15.41
CA GLU A 129 10.81 -3.23 14.30
C GLU A 129 11.60 -3.43 13.01
N LEU A 130 10.98 -3.06 11.89
CA LEU A 130 11.58 -3.09 10.55
C LEU A 130 11.02 -1.94 9.71
N THR A 131 11.84 -1.41 8.81
CA THR A 131 11.38 -0.55 7.70
C THR A 131 11.72 -1.23 6.40
N LYS A 132 10.71 -1.42 5.52
CA LYS A 132 10.84 -2.14 4.25
C LYS A 132 10.24 -1.35 3.11
N ASN A 133 10.92 -1.34 1.97
CA ASN A 133 10.47 -0.71 0.74
C ASN A 133 9.74 -1.70 -0.15
N PHE A 134 8.62 -1.26 -0.72
CA PHE A 134 7.85 -2.00 -1.71
C PHE A 134 7.69 -1.18 -2.99
N LEU A 135 7.87 -1.81 -4.14
CA LEU A 135 7.72 -1.19 -5.45
C LEU A 135 6.34 -1.50 -6.02
N ILE A 136 5.68 -0.46 -6.53
CA ILE A 136 4.44 -0.54 -7.31
C ILE A 136 4.73 0.01 -8.69
N GLN A 137 4.27 -0.68 -9.73
CA GLN A 137 4.33 -0.19 -11.09
C GLN A 137 2.93 -0.06 -11.67
N TRP A 138 2.63 1.11 -12.23
CA TRP A 138 1.46 1.31 -13.07
C TRP A 138 1.83 0.96 -14.51
N VAL A 139 1.19 -0.06 -15.06
CA VAL A 139 1.44 -0.56 -16.41
C VAL A 139 0.17 -0.52 -17.26
N ASP A 140 0.33 -0.37 -18.56
CA ASP A 140 -0.76 -0.49 -19.53
C ASP A 140 -1.00 -1.97 -19.93
N LYS A 141 -1.91 -2.18 -20.89
CA LYS A 141 -2.23 -3.52 -21.42
C LYS A 141 -1.04 -4.23 -22.09
N ASP A 142 -0.04 -3.49 -22.51
CA ASP A 142 1.16 -3.99 -23.18
C ASP A 142 2.36 -4.13 -22.20
N ASN A 143 2.11 -4.08 -20.88
CA ASN A 143 3.08 -4.11 -19.78
C ASN A 143 4.10 -2.95 -19.82
N VAL A 144 3.79 -1.85 -20.51
CA VAL A 144 4.66 -0.67 -20.50
C VAL A 144 4.45 0.08 -19.18
N VAL A 145 5.56 0.37 -18.47
CA VAL A 145 5.54 1.10 -17.21
C VAL A 145 5.32 2.59 -17.45
N HIS A 146 4.28 3.15 -16.84
CA HIS A 146 3.93 4.56 -16.89
C HIS A 146 4.34 5.33 -15.62
N ALA A 147 4.26 4.69 -14.46
CA ALA A 147 4.74 5.25 -13.20
C ALA A 147 5.26 4.15 -12.28
N GLU A 148 6.23 4.51 -11.45
CA GLU A 148 6.78 3.68 -10.38
C GLU A 148 6.58 4.40 -9.06
N ILE A 149 6.14 3.67 -8.04
CA ILE A 149 5.97 4.19 -6.68
C ILE A 149 6.73 3.27 -5.74
N VAL A 150 7.66 3.85 -4.98
CA VAL A 150 8.31 3.16 -3.87
C VAL A 150 7.62 3.59 -2.58
N ARG A 151 7.11 2.63 -1.84
CA ARG A 151 6.50 2.83 -0.52
C ARG A 151 7.40 2.28 0.57
N GLU A 152 7.68 3.09 1.55
CA GLU A 152 8.43 2.73 2.74
C GLU A 152 7.45 2.45 3.88
N CYS A 153 7.30 1.16 4.24
CA CYS A 153 6.43 0.71 5.31
C CYS A 153 7.24 0.45 6.59
N TYR A 154 6.82 1.04 7.68
CA TYR A 154 7.28 0.72 9.04
C TYR A 154 6.43 -0.39 9.61
N ILE A 155 7.06 -1.42 10.14
CA ILE A 155 6.42 -2.59 10.72
C ILE A 155 7.07 -2.85 12.07
N ALA A 156 6.28 -3.03 13.12
CA ALA A 156 6.79 -3.28 14.46
C ALA A 156 5.91 -4.26 15.24
N ASP A 157 6.51 -4.93 16.24
CA ASP A 157 5.75 -5.57 17.30
C ASP A 157 4.96 -4.51 18.08
N LYS A 158 3.73 -4.84 18.44
CA LYS A 158 2.81 -3.89 19.09
C LYS A 158 3.28 -3.46 20.47
N GLN A 159 3.87 -4.38 21.26
CA GLN A 159 4.36 -4.06 22.59
C GLN A 159 5.62 -3.21 22.51
N PHE A 160 6.55 -3.58 21.63
CA PHE A 160 7.73 -2.78 21.33
C PHE A 160 7.38 -1.34 20.93
N TYR A 161 6.42 -1.18 19.99
CA TYR A 161 5.96 0.12 19.55
C TYR A 161 5.37 0.97 20.67
N GLN A 162 4.58 0.37 21.57
CA GLN A 162 3.98 1.06 22.72
C GLN A 162 5.03 1.54 23.70
N THR A 163 6.02 0.71 24.03
CA THR A 163 7.14 1.05 24.93
C THR A 163 7.95 2.22 24.35
N LYS A 164 8.37 2.11 23.09
CA LYS A 164 9.11 3.17 22.36
C LYS A 164 8.37 4.51 22.34
N LYS A 165 7.04 4.49 22.14
CA LYS A 165 6.19 5.69 22.18
C LYS A 165 6.12 6.30 23.58
N GLY A 166 6.02 5.49 24.62
CA GLY A 166 6.03 5.92 26.02
C GLY A 166 7.34 6.62 26.40
N ASP A 167 8.46 6.04 26.05
CA ASP A 167 9.79 6.60 26.31
C ASP A 167 10.03 7.92 25.58
N SER A 168 9.58 8.01 24.31
CA SER A 168 9.66 9.26 23.53
C SER A 168 8.82 10.39 24.15
N GLN A 169 7.64 10.08 24.71
CA GLN A 169 6.81 11.06 25.41
C GLN A 169 7.45 11.52 26.73
N ARG A 170 8.02 10.59 27.50
CA ARG A 170 8.75 10.91 28.75
C ARG A 170 9.95 11.81 28.48
N ALA A 171 10.76 11.50 27.48
CA ALA A 171 11.92 12.31 27.09
C ALA A 171 11.53 13.75 26.72
N LYS A 172 10.43 13.94 25.95
CA LYS A 172 9.90 15.27 25.60
C LYS A 172 9.43 16.07 26.81
N LEU A 173 8.84 15.42 27.81
CA LEU A 173 8.37 16.06 29.05
C LEU A 173 9.56 16.48 29.94
N THR A 174 10.62 15.67 30.01
CA THR A 174 11.84 15.98 30.75
C THR A 174 12.56 17.18 30.15
N PHE A 175 12.70 17.21 28.81
CA PHE A 175 13.31 18.33 28.09
C PHE A 175 12.58 19.66 28.34
N LYS A 176 11.24 19.67 28.27
CA LYS A 176 10.43 20.87 28.57
C LYS A 176 10.53 21.35 30.02
N ARG A 177 10.91 20.50 30.96
CA ARG A 177 11.12 20.86 32.37
C ARG A 177 12.51 21.47 32.64
N SER A 178 13.49 21.14 31.83
CA SER A 178 14.86 21.71 31.96
C SER A 178 15.02 23.09 31.33
N GLU A 179 14.04 23.55 30.53
CA GLU A 179 14.02 24.89 29.91
C GLU A 179 13.22 25.93 30.72
N LYS A 180 12.69 25.55 31.88
CA LYS A 180 12.04 26.45 32.86
C LYS A 180 12.88 26.60 34.10
#